data_da532d48f2ef1211651a9700414ed72e
#
_entry.id   da532d48f2ef1211651a9700414ed72e
#
_cell.length_a   1.000
_cell.length_b   1.000
_cell.length_c   1.000
_cell.angle_alpha   90.00
_cell.angle_beta   90.00
_cell.angle_gamma   90.00
#
_symmetry.space_group_name_H-M   'P 1'
#
loop_
_entity.id
_entity.type
_entity.pdbx_description
1 polymer ?
#
loop_
_entity_poly.entity_id
_entity_poly.type
_entity_poly.pdbx_seq_one_letter_code
_entity_poly.pdbx_strand_id
1 'polypeptide(L)'
;MFQALEIASGRSDMVILSGGLGPTKDDITKQTVAKFLNCGLLTDKDALEYIEEYYRQNNRKMTDNNLLQAKYLEGSVSLPNESGMAVGSYYQNQNGPDFILLPGPPSEMRPMFDKEVMHRLKENYAREHLLFSRVLRFYGIGESQLVTELDDLINGQTNPTIAPYAKVGEVTLRLTAQADSKESAKEILDETEQVISKRVGQYLYGYGDDNSLPKVVVEKLKQRGLTVSASESLTG
;
A
#
# COMPACT_ATOMS: atom_id res chain seq x y z
N MET A 1 16.04 0.39 -16.27
CA MET A 1 15.38 1.43 -15.46
C MET A 1 15.11 2.70 -16.28
N PHE A 2 16.05 3.30 -17.02
CA PHE A 2 15.84 4.57 -17.75
C PHE A 2 14.64 4.52 -18.72
N GLN A 3 14.57 3.50 -19.59
CA GLN A 3 13.41 3.31 -20.48
C GLN A 3 12.09 3.15 -19.76
N ALA A 4 12.09 2.50 -18.59
CA ALA A 4 10.89 2.37 -17.79
C ALA A 4 10.42 3.73 -17.22
N LEU A 5 11.37 4.61 -16.85
CA LEU A 5 11.07 5.99 -16.45
C LEU A 5 10.47 6.80 -17.59
N GLU A 6 11.04 6.70 -18.80
CA GLU A 6 10.50 7.37 -20.00
C GLU A 6 9.06 6.96 -20.29
N ILE A 7 8.78 5.65 -20.28
CA ILE A 7 7.43 5.14 -20.52
C ILE A 7 6.47 5.58 -19.41
N ALA A 8 6.88 5.47 -18.15
CA ALA A 8 6.04 5.85 -17.02
C ALA A 8 5.74 7.36 -17.03
N SER A 9 6.75 8.19 -17.27
CA SER A 9 6.61 9.64 -17.32
C SER A 9 5.71 10.13 -18.46
N GLY A 10 5.67 9.41 -19.59
CA GLY A 10 4.81 9.77 -20.71
C GLY A 10 3.32 9.46 -20.54
N ARG A 11 2.93 8.77 -19.45
CA ARG A 11 1.55 8.30 -19.26
C ARG A 11 0.99 8.50 -17.82
N SER A 12 1.75 9.10 -16.94
CA SER A 12 1.38 9.21 -15.52
C SER A 12 1.65 10.62 -15.01
N ASP A 13 0.82 11.08 -14.09
CA ASP A 13 1.03 12.33 -13.36
C ASP A 13 2.03 12.18 -12.20
N MET A 14 2.32 10.93 -11.83
CA MET A 14 3.22 10.58 -10.74
C MET A 14 3.90 9.23 -10.99
N VAL A 15 5.18 9.15 -10.63
CA VAL A 15 5.99 7.92 -10.70
C VAL A 15 6.53 7.60 -9.31
N ILE A 16 6.11 6.47 -8.75
CA ILE A 16 6.60 5.98 -7.46
C ILE A 16 7.59 4.84 -7.71
N LEU A 17 8.78 4.97 -7.15
CA LEU A 17 9.83 3.95 -7.18
C LEU A 17 10.06 3.40 -5.78
N SER A 18 10.03 2.08 -5.63
CA SER A 18 10.32 1.41 -4.37
C SER A 18 11.58 0.56 -4.50
N GLY A 19 12.53 0.76 -3.59
CA GLY A 19 13.80 0.05 -3.53
C GLY A 19 14.96 0.72 -4.29
N GLY A 20 16.14 0.15 -4.13
CA GLY A 20 17.37 0.65 -4.76
C GLY A 20 17.91 1.96 -4.17
N LEU A 21 17.61 2.24 -2.88
CA LEU A 21 18.08 3.43 -2.15
C LEU A 21 19.25 3.14 -1.21
N GLY A 22 19.64 1.89 -1.09
CA GLY A 22 20.68 1.41 -0.18
C GLY A 22 22.11 1.69 -0.65
N PRO A 23 23.11 1.09 0.03
CA PRO A 23 24.52 1.35 -0.21
C PRO A 23 25.16 0.37 -1.22
N THR A 24 24.43 -0.59 -1.76
CA THR A 24 25.03 -1.63 -2.62
C THR A 24 25.14 -1.16 -4.07
N LYS A 25 25.92 -1.88 -4.88
CA LYS A 25 26.09 -1.53 -6.31
C LYS A 25 24.81 -1.65 -7.13
N ASP A 26 23.85 -2.44 -6.65
CA ASP A 26 22.56 -2.65 -7.30
C ASP A 26 21.55 -1.54 -6.92
N ASP A 27 21.88 -0.73 -5.89
CA ASP A 27 21.07 0.41 -5.45
C ASP A 27 21.33 1.62 -6.35
N ILE A 28 20.69 1.65 -7.49
CA ILE A 28 20.91 2.67 -8.54
C ILE A 28 19.74 3.63 -8.73
N THR A 29 18.68 3.53 -7.91
CA THR A 29 17.44 4.28 -8.11
C THR A 29 17.68 5.79 -8.06
N LYS A 30 18.32 6.29 -6.99
CA LYS A 30 18.60 7.73 -6.81
C LYS A 30 19.42 8.31 -7.97
N GLN A 31 20.50 7.63 -8.34
CA GLN A 31 21.41 8.06 -9.40
C GLN A 31 20.72 8.03 -10.78
N THR A 32 19.89 7.01 -11.02
CA THR A 32 19.19 6.89 -12.31
C THR A 32 18.12 7.95 -12.45
N VAL A 33 17.35 8.23 -11.39
CA VAL A 33 16.30 9.26 -11.40
C VAL A 33 16.94 10.65 -11.45
N ALA A 34 18.02 10.90 -10.72
CA ALA A 34 18.76 12.17 -10.78
C ALA A 34 19.26 12.45 -12.22
N LYS A 35 19.84 11.44 -12.88
CA LYS A 35 20.25 11.53 -14.28
C LYS A 35 19.07 11.76 -15.23
N PHE A 36 17.94 11.08 -14.99
CA PHE A 36 16.74 11.22 -15.81
C PHE A 36 16.16 12.64 -15.71
N LEU A 37 16.11 13.20 -14.50
CA LEU A 37 15.63 14.56 -14.22
C LEU A 37 16.67 15.66 -14.48
N ASN A 38 17.89 15.29 -14.85
CA ASN A 38 19.02 16.20 -15.01
C ASN A 38 19.28 17.05 -13.76
N CYS A 39 19.19 16.45 -12.56
CA CYS A 39 19.47 17.09 -11.29
C CYS A 39 20.61 16.39 -10.54
N GLY A 40 21.13 17.04 -9.47
CA GLY A 40 22.15 16.49 -8.60
C GLY A 40 21.56 15.63 -7.48
N LEU A 41 22.45 15.14 -6.60
CA LEU A 41 22.11 14.49 -5.33
C LEU A 41 22.69 15.32 -4.18
N LEU A 42 21.85 15.74 -3.25
CA LEU A 42 22.23 16.43 -2.03
C LEU A 42 22.34 15.43 -0.88
N THR A 43 23.01 15.84 0.21
CA THR A 43 23.11 15.05 1.43
C THR A 43 22.16 15.63 2.48
N ASP A 44 21.31 14.79 3.02
CA ASP A 44 20.55 15.05 4.21
C ASP A 44 21.48 14.94 5.42
N LYS A 45 21.66 16.04 6.14
CA LYS A 45 22.63 16.13 7.24
C LYS A 45 22.18 15.32 8.45
N ASP A 46 20.89 15.36 8.77
CA ASP A 46 20.34 14.67 9.93
C ASP A 46 20.41 13.14 9.70
N ALA A 47 20.10 12.70 8.49
CA ALA A 47 20.24 11.29 8.11
C ALA A 47 21.71 10.82 8.12
N LEU A 48 22.63 11.67 7.65
CA LEU A 48 24.06 11.36 7.69
C LEU A 48 24.56 11.22 9.14
N GLU A 49 24.22 12.15 10.00
CA GLU A 49 24.58 12.11 11.43
C GLU A 49 24.01 10.86 12.11
N TYR A 50 22.75 10.51 11.82
CA TYR A 50 22.14 9.29 12.31
C TYR A 50 22.91 8.03 11.86
N ILE A 51 23.31 7.94 10.59
CA ILE A 51 24.08 6.81 10.07
C ILE A 51 25.46 6.73 10.74
N GLU A 52 26.19 7.84 10.85
CA GLU A 52 27.50 7.90 11.49
C GLU A 52 27.42 7.45 12.96
N GLU A 53 26.41 7.93 13.69
CA GLU A 53 26.18 7.56 15.08
C GLU A 53 25.87 6.06 15.22
N TYR A 54 25.02 5.51 14.36
CA TYR A 54 24.71 4.09 14.34
C TYR A 54 25.98 3.23 14.18
N TYR A 55 26.85 3.58 13.23
CA TYR A 55 28.10 2.84 13.00
C TYR A 55 29.05 2.98 14.18
N ARG A 56 29.14 4.15 14.80
CA ARG A 56 29.94 4.42 16.01
C ARG A 56 29.46 3.60 17.20
N GLN A 57 28.18 3.61 17.49
CA GLN A 57 27.60 2.89 18.64
C GLN A 57 27.76 1.37 18.51
N ASN A 58 27.73 0.86 17.30
CA ASN A 58 27.88 -0.58 17.04
C ASN A 58 29.34 -1.02 16.82
N ASN A 59 30.32 -0.13 17.02
CA ASN A 59 31.75 -0.38 16.76
C ASN A 59 32.01 -0.94 15.35
N ARG A 60 31.28 -0.47 14.34
CA ARG A 60 31.40 -0.88 12.94
C ARG A 60 32.04 0.24 12.12
N LYS A 61 32.85 -0.14 11.15
CA LYS A 61 33.43 0.83 10.20
C LYS A 61 32.38 1.20 9.14
N MET A 62 32.03 2.47 9.06
CA MET A 62 31.26 3.02 7.95
C MET A 62 32.13 3.04 6.69
N THR A 63 31.54 2.71 5.55
CA THR A 63 32.17 2.78 4.22
C THR A 63 31.57 3.92 3.41
N ASP A 64 32.30 4.40 2.40
CA ASP A 64 31.84 5.53 1.56
C ASP A 64 30.48 5.24 0.87
N ASN A 65 30.17 3.99 0.61
CA ASN A 65 28.89 3.58 0.03
C ASN A 65 27.70 3.91 0.94
N ASN A 66 27.91 3.89 2.27
CA ASN A 66 26.84 4.23 3.22
C ASN A 66 26.38 5.68 3.11
N LEU A 67 27.23 6.57 2.59
CA LEU A 67 26.87 7.96 2.33
C LEU A 67 25.73 8.08 1.30
N LEU A 68 25.55 7.10 0.42
CA LEU A 68 24.46 7.07 -0.55
C LEU A 68 23.09 6.98 0.12
N GLN A 69 23.01 6.40 1.31
CA GLN A 69 21.76 6.26 2.05
C GLN A 69 21.24 7.62 2.52
N ALA A 70 22.13 8.58 2.84
CA ALA A 70 21.77 9.94 3.21
C ALA A 70 21.56 10.88 1.99
N LYS A 71 21.69 10.39 0.76
CA LYS A 71 21.49 11.20 -0.43
C LYS A 71 20.02 11.27 -0.84
N TYR A 72 19.58 12.43 -1.34
CA TYR A 72 18.27 12.67 -1.93
C TYR A 72 18.38 13.54 -3.19
N LEU A 73 17.33 13.61 -4.00
CA LEU A 73 17.34 14.37 -5.25
C LEU A 73 17.42 15.88 -4.99
N GLU A 74 18.30 16.57 -5.67
CA GLU A 74 18.36 18.04 -5.63
C GLU A 74 17.04 18.62 -6.17
N GLY A 75 16.50 19.62 -5.46
CA GLY A 75 15.20 20.21 -5.76
C GLY A 75 14.00 19.41 -5.22
N SER A 76 14.24 18.29 -4.52
CA SER A 76 13.20 17.52 -3.84
C SER A 76 13.14 17.81 -2.34
N VAL A 77 12.10 17.29 -1.71
CA VAL A 77 12.03 17.15 -0.25
C VAL A 77 12.66 15.81 0.13
N SER A 78 13.60 15.82 1.07
CA SER A 78 14.10 14.59 1.70
C SER A 78 13.00 13.97 2.56
N LEU A 79 12.81 12.66 2.42
CA LEU A 79 11.85 11.90 3.22
C LEU A 79 12.62 11.07 4.26
N PRO A 80 12.54 11.43 5.55
CA PRO A 80 13.26 10.74 6.60
C PRO A 80 12.79 9.29 6.76
N ASN A 81 13.72 8.41 7.15
CA ASN A 81 13.46 7.00 7.38
C ASN A 81 13.62 6.65 8.86
N GLU A 82 12.50 6.57 9.59
CA GLU A 82 12.53 6.24 11.02
C GLU A 82 12.79 4.74 11.30
N SER A 83 12.62 3.89 10.29
CA SER A 83 12.73 2.43 10.43
C SER A 83 13.99 1.83 9.77
N GLY A 84 14.78 2.67 9.09
CA GLY A 84 15.98 2.28 8.37
C GLY A 84 16.96 3.43 8.22
N MET A 85 17.86 3.36 7.25
CA MET A 85 18.92 4.37 7.06
C MET A 85 18.76 5.20 5.79
N ALA A 86 18.13 4.63 4.75
CA ALA A 86 18.07 5.27 3.46
C ALA A 86 16.91 6.26 3.40
N VAL A 87 17.20 7.54 3.24
CA VAL A 87 16.19 8.56 3.00
C VAL A 87 15.53 8.39 1.64
N GLY A 88 14.24 8.72 1.55
CA GLY A 88 13.52 8.84 0.30
C GLY A 88 13.63 10.23 -0.33
N SER A 89 12.86 10.46 -1.39
CA SER A 89 12.75 11.76 -2.04
C SER A 89 11.34 11.98 -2.57
N TYR A 90 10.81 13.18 -2.38
CA TYR A 90 9.59 13.64 -3.05
C TYR A 90 9.96 14.82 -3.95
N TYR A 91 10.01 14.57 -5.26
CA TYR A 91 10.37 15.57 -6.27
C TYR A 91 9.10 16.02 -7.01
N GLN A 92 8.70 17.28 -6.80
CA GLN A 92 7.62 17.91 -7.56
C GLN A 92 8.15 18.44 -8.87
N ASN A 93 7.65 17.91 -9.98
CA ASN A 93 8.11 18.28 -11.30
C ASN A 93 7.13 19.22 -11.99
N GLN A 94 7.50 20.45 -12.20
CA GLN A 94 6.64 21.46 -12.84
C GLN A 94 6.33 21.16 -14.32
N ASN A 95 7.14 20.34 -14.98
CA ASN A 95 7.02 20.06 -16.42
C ASN A 95 6.79 18.58 -16.74
N GLY A 96 6.30 17.80 -15.80
CA GLY A 96 6.07 16.36 -15.97
C GLY A 96 5.56 15.73 -14.68
N PRO A 97 5.60 14.41 -14.57
CA PRO A 97 5.11 13.71 -13.39
C PRO A 97 5.99 13.98 -12.17
N ASP A 98 5.38 13.97 -11.00
CA ASP A 98 6.11 13.93 -9.73
C ASP A 98 6.84 12.60 -9.57
N PHE A 99 7.97 12.63 -8.84
CA PHE A 99 8.73 11.42 -8.53
C PHE A 99 8.83 11.21 -7.02
N ILE A 100 8.47 9.99 -6.58
CA ILE A 100 8.56 9.59 -5.19
C ILE A 100 9.48 8.37 -5.10
N LEU A 101 10.57 8.50 -4.35
CA LEU A 101 11.53 7.42 -4.13
C LEU A 101 11.38 6.91 -2.70
N LEU A 102 11.06 5.64 -2.55
CA LEU A 102 10.80 4.97 -1.28
C LEU A 102 11.73 3.78 -1.08
N PRO A 103 12.05 3.40 0.17
CA PRO A 103 12.80 2.18 0.44
C PRO A 103 12.04 0.92 0.01
N GLY A 104 12.77 -0.19 -0.20
CA GLY A 104 12.18 -1.45 -0.64
C GLY A 104 11.44 -2.22 0.45
N PRO A 105 12.02 -2.40 1.66
CA PRO A 105 11.38 -3.16 2.73
C PRO A 105 10.04 -2.55 3.14
N PRO A 106 8.94 -3.33 3.20
CA PRO A 106 7.62 -2.81 3.59
C PRO A 106 7.59 -2.17 4.98
N SER A 107 8.45 -2.63 5.90
CA SER A 107 8.60 -2.06 7.25
C SER A 107 9.17 -0.65 7.27
N GLU A 108 9.90 -0.25 6.23
CA GLU A 108 10.44 1.10 6.05
C GLU A 108 9.54 1.94 5.13
N MET A 109 9.12 1.35 4.02
CA MET A 109 8.35 2.01 2.98
C MET A 109 6.99 2.50 3.48
N ARG A 110 6.24 1.65 4.22
CA ARG A 110 4.90 2.02 4.70
C ARG A 110 4.91 3.20 5.67
N PRO A 111 5.73 3.21 6.76
CA PRO A 111 5.78 4.35 7.65
C PRO A 111 6.22 5.64 6.95
N MET A 112 7.20 5.58 6.05
CA MET A 112 7.64 6.73 5.26
C MET A 112 6.53 7.25 4.35
N PHE A 113 5.81 6.36 3.66
CA PHE A 113 4.69 6.74 2.82
C PHE A 113 3.56 7.41 3.63
N ASP A 114 3.15 6.80 4.72
CA ASP A 114 2.03 7.27 5.53
C ASP A 114 2.33 8.63 6.19
N LYS A 115 3.55 8.83 6.70
CA LYS A 115 3.94 10.04 7.41
C LYS A 115 4.33 11.18 6.46
N GLU A 116 5.16 10.87 5.45
CA GLU A 116 5.84 11.87 4.67
C GLU A 116 5.20 12.12 3.30
N VAL A 117 4.56 11.13 2.71
CA VAL A 117 4.03 11.22 1.34
C VAL A 117 2.53 11.50 1.33
N MET A 118 1.76 10.79 2.15
CA MET A 118 0.30 10.81 2.08
C MET A 118 -0.32 12.21 2.21
N HIS A 119 0.17 13.06 3.10
CA HIS A 119 -0.34 14.42 3.26
C HIS A 119 -0.05 15.28 2.03
N ARG A 120 1.15 15.15 1.45
CA ARG A 120 1.56 15.88 0.23
C ARG A 120 0.70 15.48 -0.97
N LEU A 121 0.38 14.18 -1.09
CA LEU A 121 -0.54 13.71 -2.13
C LEU A 121 -1.93 14.30 -1.96
N LYS A 122 -2.44 14.35 -0.74
CA LYS A 122 -3.74 14.98 -0.46
C LYS A 122 -3.76 16.45 -0.81
N GLU A 123 -2.68 17.18 -0.57
CA GLU A 123 -2.56 18.59 -0.88
C GLU A 123 -2.46 18.86 -2.39
N ASN A 124 -1.62 18.07 -3.08
CA ASN A 124 -1.30 18.32 -4.49
C ASN A 124 -2.24 17.61 -5.48
N TYR A 125 -2.88 16.51 -5.07
CA TYR A 125 -3.70 15.65 -5.92
C TYR A 125 -5.12 15.44 -5.37
N ALA A 126 -5.59 16.31 -4.46
CA ALA A 126 -6.96 16.25 -3.98
C ALA A 126 -7.91 16.32 -5.17
N ARG A 127 -8.68 15.26 -5.39
CA ARG A 127 -9.77 15.22 -6.38
C ARG A 127 -11.09 15.48 -5.68
N GLU A 128 -12.06 15.95 -6.45
CA GLU A 128 -13.43 16.16 -5.96
C GLU A 128 -14.07 14.85 -5.47
N HIS A 129 -13.62 13.72 -6.00
CA HIS A 129 -14.16 12.40 -5.66
C HIS A 129 -13.19 11.57 -4.86
N LEU A 130 -13.67 10.99 -3.77
CA LEU A 130 -12.94 10.07 -2.90
C LEU A 130 -13.31 8.62 -3.21
N LEU A 131 -12.39 7.69 -2.92
CA LEU A 131 -12.63 6.26 -3.04
C LEU A 131 -12.92 5.67 -1.67
N PHE A 132 -14.05 4.97 -1.56
CA PHE A 132 -14.46 4.27 -0.36
C PHE A 132 -14.59 2.79 -0.65
N SER A 133 -13.95 1.96 0.15
CA SER A 133 -13.99 0.51 -0.04
C SER A 133 -14.69 -0.20 1.11
N ARG A 134 -15.41 -1.29 0.77
CA ARG A 134 -15.99 -2.26 1.70
C ARG A 134 -15.53 -3.64 1.27
N VAL A 135 -15.04 -4.43 2.21
CA VAL A 135 -14.65 -5.82 1.96
C VAL A 135 -15.67 -6.75 2.59
N LEU A 136 -16.28 -7.58 1.76
CA LEU A 136 -17.18 -8.67 2.14
C LEU A 136 -16.38 -9.96 2.20
N ARG A 137 -16.62 -10.80 3.21
CA ARG A 137 -15.85 -12.04 3.43
C ARG A 137 -16.78 -13.25 3.39
N PHE A 138 -16.45 -14.21 2.53
CA PHE A 138 -17.27 -15.39 2.26
C PHE A 138 -16.53 -16.67 2.64
N TYR A 139 -17.24 -17.59 3.28
CA TYR A 139 -16.75 -18.92 3.62
C TYR A 139 -17.72 -19.98 3.10
N GLY A 140 -17.20 -21.13 2.65
CA GLY A 140 -18.00 -22.24 2.13
C GLY A 140 -18.44 -22.08 0.66
N ILE A 141 -17.88 -21.12 -0.06
CA ILE A 141 -18.03 -20.94 -1.50
C ILE A 141 -16.65 -20.77 -2.14
N GLY A 142 -16.42 -21.38 -3.29
CA GLY A 142 -15.19 -21.19 -4.08
C GLY A 142 -15.23 -19.90 -4.91
N GLU A 143 -14.04 -19.36 -5.26
CA GLU A 143 -13.93 -18.14 -6.08
C GLU A 143 -14.66 -18.28 -7.41
N SER A 144 -14.44 -19.37 -8.13
CA SER A 144 -15.09 -19.63 -9.43
C SER A 144 -16.61 -19.62 -9.34
N GLN A 145 -17.18 -20.25 -8.31
CA GLN A 145 -18.61 -20.25 -8.09
C GLN A 145 -19.12 -18.85 -7.74
N LEU A 146 -18.43 -18.14 -6.84
CA LEU A 146 -18.80 -16.77 -6.45
C LEU A 146 -18.82 -15.83 -7.66
N VAL A 147 -17.76 -15.89 -8.50
CA VAL A 147 -17.67 -15.09 -9.72
C VAL A 147 -18.78 -15.45 -10.69
N THR A 148 -19.12 -16.74 -10.87
CA THR A 148 -20.20 -17.16 -11.75
C THR A 148 -21.56 -16.63 -11.28
N GLU A 149 -21.85 -16.69 -9.98
CA GLU A 149 -23.11 -16.17 -9.40
C GLU A 149 -23.25 -14.64 -9.51
N LEU A 150 -22.14 -13.93 -9.68
CA LEU A 150 -22.06 -12.46 -9.74
C LEU A 150 -21.56 -11.95 -11.10
N ASP A 151 -21.48 -12.79 -12.13
CA ASP A 151 -20.85 -12.49 -13.41
C ASP A 151 -21.42 -11.24 -14.08
N ASP A 152 -22.73 -11.09 -14.10
CA ASP A 152 -23.41 -9.91 -14.65
C ASP A 152 -23.07 -8.62 -13.89
N LEU A 153 -22.92 -8.69 -12.57
CA LEU A 153 -22.53 -7.54 -11.74
C LEU A 153 -21.05 -7.18 -11.96
N ILE A 154 -20.18 -8.19 -12.07
CA ILE A 154 -18.75 -7.98 -12.26
C ILE A 154 -18.46 -7.43 -13.67
N ASN A 155 -19.12 -7.98 -14.70
CA ASN A 155 -18.92 -7.54 -16.09
C ASN A 155 -19.62 -6.19 -16.39
N GLY A 156 -20.74 -5.91 -15.74
CA GLY A 156 -21.50 -4.66 -15.90
C GLY A 156 -21.12 -3.53 -14.94
N GLN A 157 -20.11 -3.73 -14.10
CA GLN A 157 -19.75 -2.78 -13.05
C GLN A 157 -19.28 -1.43 -13.61
N THR A 158 -19.69 -0.35 -12.96
CA THR A 158 -19.20 1.01 -13.20
C THR A 158 -18.78 1.67 -11.90
N ASN A 159 -19.75 1.88 -11.01
CA ASN A 159 -19.55 2.40 -9.66
C ASN A 159 -20.61 1.80 -8.72
N PRO A 160 -20.23 0.98 -7.73
CA PRO A 160 -18.86 0.65 -7.33
C PRO A 160 -18.20 -0.41 -8.23
N THR A 161 -16.89 -0.50 -8.19
CA THR A 161 -16.17 -1.65 -8.74
C THR A 161 -16.24 -2.84 -7.78
N ILE A 162 -16.23 -4.06 -8.34
CA ILE A 162 -16.33 -5.33 -7.61
C ILE A 162 -15.11 -6.17 -7.96
N ALA A 163 -14.25 -6.45 -6.99
CA ALA A 163 -13.03 -7.23 -7.19
C ALA A 163 -12.99 -8.46 -6.25
N PRO A 164 -13.04 -9.69 -6.81
CA PRO A 164 -12.87 -10.90 -6.04
C PRO A 164 -11.39 -11.18 -5.73
N TYR A 165 -11.11 -11.74 -4.57
CA TYR A 165 -9.79 -12.19 -4.14
C TYR A 165 -9.90 -13.52 -3.42
N ALA A 166 -9.25 -14.56 -3.96
CA ALA A 166 -9.11 -15.84 -3.28
C ALA A 166 -8.07 -15.73 -2.15
N LYS A 167 -8.41 -16.32 -1.02
CA LYS A 167 -7.51 -16.53 0.12
C LYS A 167 -7.58 -17.99 0.55
N VAL A 168 -6.65 -18.41 1.41
CA VAL A 168 -6.69 -19.79 1.93
C VAL A 168 -7.96 -19.98 2.76
N GLY A 169 -8.87 -20.85 2.26
CA GLY A 169 -10.12 -21.21 2.93
C GLY A 169 -11.24 -20.16 2.88
N GLU A 170 -11.09 -19.06 2.18
CA GLU A 170 -12.13 -18.03 2.04
C GLU A 170 -12.02 -17.26 0.71
N VAL A 171 -13.07 -16.55 0.35
CA VAL A 171 -13.07 -15.58 -0.75
C VAL A 171 -13.51 -14.22 -0.21
N THR A 172 -12.87 -13.15 -0.68
CA THR A 172 -13.30 -11.78 -0.35
C THR A 172 -13.73 -11.04 -1.61
N LEU A 173 -14.76 -10.20 -1.50
CA LEU A 173 -15.12 -9.22 -2.52
C LEU A 173 -14.81 -7.82 -1.98
N ARG A 174 -14.01 -7.06 -2.70
CA ARG A 174 -13.81 -5.65 -2.44
C ARG A 174 -14.74 -4.85 -3.34
N LEU A 175 -15.65 -4.11 -2.72
CA LEU A 175 -16.46 -3.10 -3.39
C LEU A 175 -15.77 -1.76 -3.21
N THR A 176 -15.55 -1.00 -4.31
CA THR A 176 -14.94 0.34 -4.21
C THR A 176 -15.83 1.35 -4.92
N ALA A 177 -16.43 2.24 -4.14
CA ALA A 177 -17.25 3.34 -4.62
C ALA A 177 -16.43 4.62 -4.75
N GLN A 178 -16.64 5.34 -5.84
CA GLN A 178 -16.20 6.72 -6.02
C GLN A 178 -17.37 7.64 -5.65
N ALA A 179 -17.15 8.55 -4.70
CA ALA A 179 -18.19 9.47 -4.22
C ALA A 179 -17.59 10.73 -3.60
N ASP A 180 -18.39 11.77 -3.47
CA ASP A 180 -17.97 13.07 -2.91
C ASP A 180 -18.02 13.09 -1.38
N SER A 181 -18.75 12.15 -0.78
CA SER A 181 -18.88 12.00 0.67
C SER A 181 -18.93 10.54 1.10
N LYS A 182 -18.69 10.31 2.39
CA LYS A 182 -18.81 8.98 3.00
C LYS A 182 -20.26 8.49 3.00
N GLU A 183 -21.19 9.38 3.15
CA GLU A 183 -22.63 9.11 3.15
C GLU A 183 -23.08 8.62 1.78
N SER A 184 -22.74 9.34 0.71
CA SER A 184 -23.03 8.95 -0.66
C SER A 184 -22.35 7.64 -1.05
N ALA A 185 -21.07 7.45 -0.64
CA ALA A 185 -20.38 6.19 -0.84
C ALA A 185 -21.08 5.02 -0.15
N LYS A 186 -21.59 5.25 1.07
CA LYS A 186 -22.30 4.23 1.84
C LYS A 186 -23.55 3.78 1.12
N GLU A 187 -24.35 4.68 0.55
CA GLU A 187 -25.56 4.36 -0.21
C GLU A 187 -25.23 3.47 -1.42
N ILE A 188 -24.25 3.87 -2.22
CA ILE A 188 -23.77 3.10 -3.39
C ILE A 188 -23.31 1.68 -2.98
N LEU A 189 -22.54 1.58 -1.90
CA LEU A 189 -22.05 0.30 -1.40
C LEU A 189 -23.18 -0.56 -0.83
N ASP A 190 -24.14 0.04 -0.12
CA ASP A 190 -25.29 -0.67 0.48
C ASP A 190 -26.19 -1.28 -0.60
N GLU A 191 -26.50 -0.55 -1.67
CA GLU A 191 -27.29 -1.03 -2.80
C GLU A 191 -26.63 -2.24 -3.46
N THR A 192 -25.34 -2.14 -3.77
CA THR A 192 -24.59 -3.23 -4.40
C THR A 192 -24.51 -4.46 -3.48
N GLU A 193 -24.21 -4.24 -2.19
CA GLU A 193 -24.16 -5.31 -1.20
C GLU A 193 -25.52 -6.03 -1.05
N GLN A 194 -26.63 -5.30 -1.10
CA GLN A 194 -27.96 -5.92 -1.05
C GLN A 194 -28.20 -6.88 -2.22
N VAL A 195 -27.77 -6.51 -3.43
CA VAL A 195 -27.89 -7.40 -4.59
C VAL A 195 -27.00 -8.63 -4.44
N ILE A 196 -25.75 -8.44 -4.01
CA ILE A 196 -24.82 -9.56 -3.75
C ILE A 196 -25.37 -10.48 -2.65
N SER A 197 -25.87 -9.91 -1.55
CA SER A 197 -26.38 -10.68 -0.42
C SER A 197 -27.63 -11.52 -0.75
N LYS A 198 -28.45 -11.09 -1.69
CA LYS A 198 -29.60 -11.88 -2.17
C LYS A 198 -29.17 -13.16 -2.89
N ARG A 199 -27.99 -13.16 -3.52
CA ARG A 199 -27.48 -14.31 -4.30
C ARG A 199 -26.56 -15.21 -3.48
N VAL A 200 -25.61 -14.62 -2.74
CA VAL A 200 -24.54 -15.36 -2.05
C VAL A 200 -24.40 -15.01 -0.57
N GLY A 201 -25.35 -14.26 0.00
CA GLY A 201 -25.30 -13.81 1.40
C GLY A 201 -25.25 -14.91 2.45
N GLN A 202 -25.74 -16.12 2.12
CA GLN A 202 -25.65 -17.30 3.00
C GLN A 202 -24.19 -17.68 3.33
N TYR A 203 -23.24 -17.31 2.49
CA TYR A 203 -21.80 -17.54 2.67
C TYR A 203 -21.09 -16.37 3.34
N LEU A 204 -21.76 -15.20 3.47
CA LEU A 204 -21.18 -14.00 4.07
C LEU A 204 -21.02 -14.19 5.58
N TYR A 205 -19.78 -14.15 6.07
CA TYR A 205 -19.50 -14.34 7.49
C TYR A 205 -18.96 -13.08 8.19
N GLY A 206 -18.49 -12.10 7.44
CA GLY A 206 -17.89 -10.91 8.04
C GLY A 206 -17.45 -9.85 7.03
N TYR A 207 -16.86 -8.78 7.55
CA TYR A 207 -16.42 -7.60 6.81
C TYR A 207 -15.01 -7.18 7.19
N GLY A 208 -14.38 -6.39 6.31
CA GLY A 208 -13.10 -5.73 6.56
C GLY A 208 -11.86 -6.53 6.15
N ASP A 209 -10.77 -5.82 5.89
CA ASP A 209 -9.49 -6.41 5.45
C ASP A 209 -8.79 -7.17 6.58
N ASP A 210 -8.84 -6.63 7.81
CA ASP A 210 -8.14 -7.15 8.99
C ASP A 210 -8.98 -8.15 9.79
N ASN A 211 -10.00 -8.73 9.17
CA ASN A 211 -10.86 -9.72 9.78
C ASN A 211 -10.48 -11.14 9.31
N SER A 212 -10.92 -12.15 10.05
CA SER A 212 -10.72 -13.56 9.72
C SER A 212 -11.83 -14.42 10.32
N LEU A 213 -12.05 -15.60 9.73
CA LEU A 213 -13.05 -16.55 10.26
C LEU A 213 -12.78 -16.92 11.73
N PRO A 214 -11.54 -17.26 12.16
CA PRO A 214 -11.24 -17.51 13.57
C PRO A 214 -11.61 -16.35 14.49
N LYS A 215 -11.30 -15.11 14.08
CA LYS A 215 -11.62 -13.92 14.86
C LYS A 215 -13.13 -13.76 15.05
N VAL A 216 -13.91 -13.89 13.97
CA VAL A 216 -15.38 -13.80 14.03
C VAL A 216 -15.98 -14.91 14.89
N VAL A 217 -15.45 -16.15 14.79
CA VAL A 217 -15.90 -17.28 15.64
C VAL A 217 -15.64 -16.99 17.13
N VAL A 218 -14.43 -16.54 17.46
CA VAL A 218 -14.06 -16.19 18.86
C VAL A 218 -14.95 -15.07 19.39
N GLU A 219 -15.20 -14.03 18.60
CA GLU A 219 -16.08 -12.93 19.01
C GLU A 219 -17.53 -13.42 19.26
N LYS A 220 -18.06 -14.27 18.37
CA LYS A 220 -19.41 -14.87 18.55
C LYS A 220 -19.48 -15.78 19.76
N LEU A 221 -18.44 -16.55 20.04
CA LEU A 221 -18.39 -17.40 21.25
C LEU A 221 -18.40 -16.52 22.51
N LYS A 222 -17.57 -15.48 22.56
CA LYS A 222 -17.55 -14.53 23.67
C LYS A 222 -18.91 -13.87 23.90
N GLN A 223 -19.57 -13.39 22.84
CA GLN A 223 -20.90 -12.78 22.93
C GLN A 223 -21.97 -13.72 23.48
N ARG A 224 -21.82 -15.03 23.27
CA ARG A 224 -22.73 -16.06 23.75
C ARG A 224 -22.31 -16.66 25.09
N GLY A 225 -21.22 -16.20 25.71
CA GLY A 225 -20.68 -16.75 26.97
C GLY A 225 -20.16 -18.20 26.78
N LEU A 226 -19.80 -18.60 25.56
CA LEU A 226 -19.30 -19.93 25.28
C LEU A 226 -17.78 -19.96 25.27
N THR A 227 -17.22 -21.11 25.63
CA THR A 227 -15.78 -21.40 25.55
C THR A 227 -15.50 -22.46 24.50
N VAL A 228 -14.30 -22.43 23.93
CA VAL A 228 -13.79 -23.45 23.02
C VAL A 228 -12.44 -23.93 23.54
N SER A 229 -12.20 -25.23 23.45
CA SER A 229 -10.89 -25.82 23.68
C SER A 229 -10.56 -26.76 22.52
N ALA A 230 -9.27 -26.86 22.21
CA ALA A 230 -8.76 -27.80 21.23
C ALA A 230 -7.60 -28.59 21.85
N SER A 231 -7.48 -29.84 21.45
CA SER A 231 -6.30 -30.69 21.77
C SER A 231 -5.65 -31.07 20.44
N GLU A 232 -4.40 -30.73 20.30
CA GLU A 232 -3.62 -30.95 19.08
C GLU A 232 -2.39 -31.79 19.41
N SER A 233 -2.09 -32.81 18.62
CA SER A 233 -0.99 -33.72 18.90
C SER A 233 -0.02 -33.93 17.75
N LEU A 234 -0.35 -33.46 16.54
CA LEU A 234 0.44 -33.73 15.34
C LEU A 234 0.90 -32.46 14.61
N THR A 235 0.04 -31.48 14.48
CA THR A 235 0.28 -30.29 13.64
C THR A 235 0.51 -29.01 14.43
N GLY A 236 0.17 -29.01 15.71
CA GLY A 236 0.45 -27.89 16.66
C GLY A 236 -0.01 -26.55 16.16
#